data_8772dc8606599ed5ac1d8efc1b60cc0c
#
_entry.id   8772dc8606599ed5ac1d8efc1b60cc0c
#
_cell.length_a   1.000
_cell.length_b   1.000
_cell.length_c   1.000
_cell.angle_alpha   90.00
_cell.angle_beta   90.00
_cell.angle_gamma   90.00
#
_symmetry.space_group_name_H-M   'P 1'
#
loop_
_entity.id
_entity.type
_entity.pdbx_description
1 polymer ?
#
loop_
_entity_poly.entity_id
_entity_poly.type
_entity_poly.pdbx_seq_one_letter_code
_entity_poly.pdbx_strand_id
1 'polypeptide(L)'
;MGLNVQKYMEKATTPALWKCRLPVRAVMRLVTQALNMSVVGQGLIAVTLISPALAATTSNVTTAPLNRDPAVRAAYDRFYILDYAGALERFQKIAADHPDDPIATGYVLDAVLFGELYRLDLLDTTLYAHDGFLSGKHPVEENKQVTSQITQLSDKMIAQADSILGKDAKDVNALYARSWARSMKSIYMGLVQHSFIGALHLALQSRSDSDKILQIDPNYVDADLVVGVHQYVVGSLSFPVKMMAGMVGEGGSKQKGLALLREAGDHGVITSVEARTALMLFLRREAKYAEATQVAVGLKNQYPRDFLFWLEEANLLKDSGDAKQAIAHYRAALDQAKKPGYFPNAHLELAWYGLADTLRGQRELQEAAAAFEQVSQQPTATPDLKRRAQLAAGEAYDQLHERDKATAQYDAVLREGNDSPQASDARKFLKSPFSDH
;
A
#
# COMPACT_ATOMS: atom_id res chain seq x y z
N MET A 1 34.33 -2.85 -4.26
CA MET A 1 34.24 -3.72 -5.44
C MET A 1 32.79 -3.67 -5.93
N GLY A 2 32.49 -2.72 -6.83
CA GLY A 2 31.15 -2.51 -7.37
C GLY A 2 30.98 -3.36 -8.62
N LEU A 3 30.23 -4.43 -8.54
CA LEU A 3 29.80 -5.19 -9.71
C LEU A 3 28.58 -4.49 -10.33
N ASN A 4 28.80 -3.98 -11.52
CA ASN A 4 27.88 -3.20 -12.33
C ASN A 4 26.79 -4.12 -12.92
N VAL A 5 25.64 -4.17 -12.22
CA VAL A 5 24.46 -4.99 -12.60
C VAL A 5 23.90 -4.59 -13.97
N GLN A 6 24.16 -3.37 -14.42
CA GLN A 6 23.71 -2.85 -15.71
C GLN A 6 24.38 -3.56 -16.91
N LYS A 7 25.58 -4.11 -16.73
CA LYS A 7 26.32 -4.81 -17.78
C LYS A 7 25.82 -6.25 -18.05
N TYR A 8 25.01 -6.80 -17.14
CA TYR A 8 24.38 -8.13 -17.31
C TYR A 8 23.01 -8.09 -18.00
N MET A 9 22.34 -6.94 -17.99
CA MET A 9 21.03 -6.80 -18.63
C MET A 9 21.12 -6.54 -20.15
N GLU A 10 22.24 -5.97 -20.65
CA GLU A 10 22.43 -5.73 -22.09
C GLU A 10 22.89 -6.96 -22.90
N LYS A 11 23.28 -8.06 -22.25
CA LYS A 11 23.72 -9.28 -22.95
C LYS A 11 22.65 -10.36 -23.13
N ALA A 12 21.43 -10.14 -22.66
CA ALA A 12 20.33 -11.10 -22.78
C ALA A 12 19.42 -10.88 -24.00
N THR A 13 19.75 -9.96 -24.88
CA THR A 13 19.01 -9.73 -26.14
C THR A 13 19.84 -10.14 -27.36
N THR A 14 19.96 -11.41 -27.60
CA THR A 14 20.29 -11.96 -28.92
C THR A 14 19.31 -13.10 -29.25
N PRO A 15 18.68 -13.08 -30.45
CA PRO A 15 17.59 -13.98 -30.78
C PRO A 15 18.09 -15.26 -31.46
N ALA A 16 18.22 -16.33 -30.70
CA ALA A 16 18.49 -17.64 -31.29
C ALA A 16 17.91 -18.75 -30.42
N LEU A 17 16.61 -18.96 -30.41
CA LEU A 17 15.91 -20.21 -30.04
C LEU A 17 14.40 -20.13 -30.35
N TRP A 18 14.07 -19.74 -31.60
CA TRP A 18 12.73 -19.88 -32.13
C TRP A 18 12.74 -20.88 -33.28
N LYS A 19 12.84 -22.18 -32.97
CA LYS A 19 12.44 -23.26 -33.88
C LYS A 19 12.16 -24.53 -33.05
N CYS A 20 11.00 -24.56 -32.40
CA CYS A 20 10.27 -25.80 -32.13
C CYS A 20 8.78 -25.47 -32.10
N ARG A 21 8.17 -25.58 -33.28
CA ARG A 21 6.72 -25.54 -33.44
C ARG A 21 6.18 -26.93 -33.06
N LEU A 22 5.51 -27.03 -31.92
CA LEU A 22 4.53 -28.07 -31.66
C LEU A 22 3.12 -27.49 -31.89
N PRO A 23 2.21 -28.19 -32.59
CA PRO A 23 0.97 -27.61 -33.05
C PRO A 23 -0.05 -27.47 -31.87
N VAL A 24 -0.52 -26.25 -31.66
CA VAL A 24 -1.55 -25.87 -30.68
C VAL A 24 -2.88 -26.67 -30.81
N ARG A 25 -3.04 -27.45 -31.87
CA ARG A 25 -4.23 -28.28 -32.11
C ARG A 25 -4.26 -29.61 -31.32
N ALA A 26 -3.16 -30.03 -30.71
CA ALA A 26 -3.10 -31.27 -29.91
C ALA A 26 -3.53 -31.08 -28.45
N VAL A 27 -3.36 -29.89 -27.89
CA VAL A 27 -3.75 -29.58 -26.49
C VAL A 27 -5.25 -29.31 -26.35
N MET A 28 -5.92 -28.82 -27.43
CA MET A 28 -7.38 -28.57 -27.40
C MET A 28 -8.25 -29.81 -27.50
N ARG A 29 -7.70 -30.96 -27.91
CA ARG A 29 -8.51 -32.22 -28.03
C ARG A 29 -8.57 -33.02 -26.73
N LEU A 30 -7.73 -32.75 -25.74
CA LEU A 30 -7.73 -33.44 -24.44
C LEU A 30 -8.66 -32.78 -23.40
N VAL A 31 -9.05 -31.52 -23.59
CA VAL A 31 -9.97 -30.81 -22.69
C VAL A 31 -11.44 -31.05 -23.02
N THR A 32 -11.76 -31.46 -24.27
CA THR A 32 -13.14 -31.67 -24.69
C THR A 32 -13.68 -33.08 -24.43
N GLN A 33 -12.85 -34.03 -23.98
CA GLN A 33 -13.29 -35.40 -23.68
C GLN A 33 -13.65 -35.67 -22.22
N ALA A 34 -13.42 -34.68 -21.31
CA ALA A 34 -13.71 -34.83 -19.87
C ALA A 34 -15.08 -34.26 -19.45
N LEU A 35 -15.88 -33.74 -20.37
CA LEU A 35 -17.13 -33.01 -20.06
C LEU A 35 -18.43 -33.71 -20.52
N ASN A 36 -18.39 -35.00 -20.88
CA ASN A 36 -19.60 -35.73 -21.25
C ASN A 36 -19.66 -37.10 -20.54
N MET A 37 -20.28 -37.13 -19.37
CA MET A 37 -20.97 -38.23 -18.67
C MET A 37 -21.32 -37.73 -17.28
N SER A 38 -22.47 -37.60 -16.76
CA SER A 38 -23.76 -38.30 -16.83
C SER A 38 -24.82 -37.47 -16.14
N VAL A 39 -25.91 -37.28 -16.80
CA VAL A 39 -27.21 -36.98 -16.17
C VAL A 39 -27.87 -38.31 -15.90
N VAL A 40 -28.39 -38.59 -14.73
CA VAL A 40 -29.64 -39.26 -14.34
C VAL A 40 -29.58 -39.63 -12.85
N GLY A 41 -30.58 -39.21 -12.08
CA GLY A 41 -30.77 -39.64 -10.69
C GLY A 41 -31.58 -38.65 -9.86
N GLN A 42 -32.89 -38.51 -10.13
CA GLN A 42 -33.82 -37.81 -9.24
C GLN A 42 -34.03 -38.65 -7.99
N GLY A 43 -33.65 -38.12 -6.83
CA GLY A 43 -34.01 -38.63 -5.51
C GLY A 43 -34.46 -37.48 -4.65
N LEU A 44 -35.79 -37.33 -4.44
CA LEU A 44 -36.33 -36.39 -3.45
C LEU A 44 -35.91 -36.87 -2.04
N ILE A 45 -35.03 -36.15 -1.38
CA ILE A 45 -34.82 -36.24 0.06
C ILE A 45 -35.26 -34.90 0.67
N ALA A 46 -36.35 -34.99 1.41
CA ALA A 46 -36.81 -33.89 2.27
C ALA A 46 -35.75 -33.66 3.37
N VAL A 47 -34.92 -32.63 3.19
CA VAL A 47 -33.99 -32.17 4.26
C VAL A 47 -34.76 -31.19 5.12
N THR A 48 -35.13 -31.61 6.30
CA THR A 48 -35.55 -30.75 7.42
C THR A 48 -34.40 -29.78 7.71
N LEU A 49 -34.61 -28.53 7.43
CA LEU A 49 -33.71 -27.42 7.81
C LEU A 49 -33.72 -27.27 9.33
N ILE A 50 -32.82 -28.01 9.98
CA ILE A 50 -32.35 -27.61 11.32
C ILE A 50 -31.32 -26.50 11.06
N SER A 51 -31.75 -25.27 11.24
CA SER A 51 -30.82 -24.13 11.32
C SER A 51 -29.92 -24.39 12.54
N PRO A 52 -28.61 -24.58 12.36
CA PRO A 52 -27.74 -24.43 13.48
C PRO A 52 -27.77 -22.94 13.83
N ALA A 53 -28.29 -22.62 15.02
CA ALA A 53 -27.99 -21.32 15.61
C ALA A 53 -26.47 -21.20 15.59
N LEU A 54 -25.94 -20.29 14.78
CA LEU A 54 -24.56 -19.88 14.86
C LEU A 54 -24.42 -19.24 16.26
N ALA A 55 -24.02 -20.05 17.23
CA ALA A 55 -23.42 -19.56 18.43
C ALA A 55 -22.18 -18.77 17.92
N ALA A 56 -22.23 -17.46 18.02
CA ALA A 56 -21.05 -16.62 17.86
C ALA A 56 -20.04 -17.14 18.90
N THR A 57 -19.15 -18.02 18.48
CA THR A 57 -17.95 -18.33 19.23
C THR A 57 -17.19 -17.02 19.27
N THR A 58 -17.25 -16.35 20.43
CA THR A 58 -16.28 -15.31 20.76
C THR A 58 -14.92 -16.00 20.66
N SER A 59 -14.26 -15.88 19.52
CA SER A 59 -12.89 -16.34 19.37
C SER A 59 -12.08 -15.62 20.43
N ASN A 60 -11.45 -16.36 21.34
CA ASN A 60 -10.55 -15.82 22.34
C ASN A 60 -9.28 -15.35 21.62
N VAL A 61 -9.37 -14.20 20.92
CA VAL A 61 -8.23 -13.59 20.24
C VAL A 61 -7.17 -13.23 21.27
N THR A 62 -5.99 -13.77 21.10
CA THR A 62 -4.83 -13.51 21.95
C THR A 62 -4.05 -12.31 21.40
N THR A 63 -3.57 -11.47 22.29
CA THR A 63 -2.68 -10.32 21.97
C THR A 63 -1.89 -9.93 23.23
N ALA A 64 -0.84 -9.14 23.09
CA ALA A 64 -0.14 -8.58 24.24
C ALA A 64 -1.11 -7.75 25.10
N PRO A 65 -1.05 -7.86 26.45
CA PRO A 65 -1.99 -7.18 27.35
C PRO A 65 -2.08 -5.68 27.10
N LEU A 66 -0.96 -5.02 26.82
CA LEU A 66 -0.87 -3.58 26.56
C LEU A 66 -1.67 -3.16 25.31
N ASN A 67 -1.83 -4.04 24.31
CA ASN A 67 -2.65 -3.76 23.12
C ASN A 67 -4.13 -3.51 23.43
N ARG A 68 -4.60 -3.93 24.61
CA ARG A 68 -5.99 -3.74 25.07
C ARG A 68 -6.16 -2.51 25.98
N ASP A 69 -5.07 -1.82 26.29
CA ASP A 69 -5.13 -0.62 27.14
C ASP A 69 -5.94 0.49 26.45
N PRO A 70 -6.91 1.11 27.14
CA PRO A 70 -7.65 2.24 26.59
C PRO A 70 -6.78 3.43 26.17
N ALA A 71 -5.64 3.67 26.83
CA ALA A 71 -4.70 4.73 26.44
C ALA A 71 -4.05 4.44 25.09
N VAL A 72 -3.71 3.18 24.81
CA VAL A 72 -3.18 2.73 23.51
C VAL A 72 -4.24 2.95 22.43
N ARG A 73 -5.49 2.55 22.68
CA ARG A 73 -6.59 2.79 21.73
C ARG A 73 -6.77 4.28 21.44
N ALA A 74 -6.80 5.14 22.49
CA ALA A 74 -6.93 6.57 22.30
C ALA A 74 -5.75 7.21 21.55
N ALA A 75 -4.56 6.61 21.61
CA ALA A 75 -3.41 7.03 20.82
C ALA A 75 -3.58 6.61 19.35
N TYR A 76 -4.03 5.38 19.07
CA TYR A 76 -4.35 4.92 17.72
C TYR A 76 -5.52 5.68 17.09
N ASP A 77 -6.51 6.15 17.85
CA ASP A 77 -7.56 7.03 17.34
C ASP A 77 -7.00 8.35 16.75
N ARG A 78 -5.85 8.83 17.28
CA ARG A 78 -5.12 9.95 16.68
C ARG A 78 -4.32 9.50 15.45
N PHE A 79 -3.66 8.36 15.54
CA PHE A 79 -2.87 7.79 14.46
C PHE A 79 -3.72 7.58 13.19
N TYR A 80 -4.90 6.97 13.32
CA TYR A 80 -5.81 6.68 12.21
C TYR A 80 -6.65 7.88 11.73
N ILE A 81 -6.38 9.08 12.21
CA ILE A 81 -6.83 10.32 11.57
C ILE A 81 -5.66 11.15 11.03
N LEU A 82 -4.47 10.53 10.88
CA LEU A 82 -3.24 11.12 10.36
C LEU A 82 -2.65 12.22 11.27
N ASP A 83 -3.07 12.27 12.54
CA ASP A 83 -2.47 13.11 13.58
C ASP A 83 -1.30 12.37 14.26
N TYR A 84 -0.26 12.09 13.46
CA TYR A 84 0.91 11.34 13.93
C TYR A 84 1.66 12.04 15.07
N ALA A 85 1.68 13.38 15.10
CA ALA A 85 2.28 14.13 16.19
C ALA A 85 1.51 13.92 17.50
N GLY A 86 0.19 14.02 17.48
CA GLY A 86 -0.65 13.77 18.64
C GLY A 86 -0.68 12.30 19.08
N ALA A 87 -0.50 11.36 18.16
CA ALA A 87 -0.31 9.93 18.46
C ALA A 87 1.05 9.69 19.12
N LEU A 88 2.13 10.25 18.56
CA LEU A 88 3.49 10.13 19.06
C LEU A 88 3.61 10.59 20.51
N GLU A 89 3.06 11.75 20.85
CA GLU A 89 3.07 12.28 22.23
C GLU A 89 2.45 11.26 23.21
N ARG A 90 1.33 10.65 22.85
CA ARG A 90 0.64 9.63 23.68
C ARG A 90 1.44 8.35 23.78
N PHE A 91 1.96 7.85 22.65
CA PHE A 91 2.78 6.64 22.65
C PHE A 91 4.08 6.81 23.40
N GLN A 92 4.72 7.99 23.36
CA GLN A 92 5.90 8.29 24.17
C GLN A 92 5.60 8.23 25.66
N LYS A 93 4.43 8.71 26.09
CA LYS A 93 4.00 8.61 27.50
C LYS A 93 3.81 7.14 27.90
N ILE A 94 3.11 6.34 27.09
CA ILE A 94 2.93 4.90 27.33
C ILE A 94 4.30 4.20 27.41
N ALA A 95 5.22 4.52 26.50
CA ALA A 95 6.56 3.93 26.50
C ALA A 95 7.41 4.35 27.71
N ALA A 96 7.18 5.55 28.26
CA ALA A 96 7.83 6.00 29.50
C ALA A 96 7.28 5.26 30.72
N ASP A 97 5.98 4.92 30.74
CA ASP A 97 5.36 4.13 31.80
C ASP A 97 5.73 2.62 31.70
N HIS A 98 6.15 2.14 30.51
CA HIS A 98 6.54 0.76 30.22
C HIS A 98 7.91 0.67 29.52
N PRO A 99 9.02 1.12 30.16
CA PRO A 99 10.32 1.35 29.49
C PRO A 99 10.98 0.07 28.95
N ASP A 100 10.68 -1.08 29.56
CA ASP A 100 11.26 -2.39 29.20
C ASP A 100 10.35 -3.23 28.30
N ASP A 101 9.12 -2.77 28.03
CA ASP A 101 8.18 -3.48 27.15
C ASP A 101 8.47 -3.16 25.68
N PRO A 102 8.84 -4.16 24.84
CA PRO A 102 9.09 -3.94 23.43
C PRO A 102 7.82 -3.51 22.68
N ILE A 103 6.62 -3.87 23.12
CA ILE A 103 5.35 -3.47 22.52
C ILE A 103 5.16 -1.95 22.64
N ALA A 104 5.46 -1.38 23.83
CA ALA A 104 5.38 0.07 24.04
C ALA A 104 6.39 0.84 23.16
N THR A 105 7.59 0.28 22.94
CA THR A 105 8.56 0.84 21.98
C THR A 105 8.01 0.77 20.55
N GLY A 106 7.27 -0.28 20.18
CA GLY A 106 6.64 -0.48 18.86
C GLY A 106 5.64 0.62 18.52
N TYR A 107 4.81 1.07 19.46
CA TYR A 107 3.87 2.17 19.21
C TYR A 107 4.57 3.48 18.84
N VAL A 108 5.70 3.78 19.49
CA VAL A 108 6.50 4.97 19.17
C VAL A 108 7.12 4.82 17.77
N LEU A 109 7.61 3.61 17.45
CA LEU A 109 8.14 3.31 16.12
C LEU A 109 7.09 3.51 15.03
N ASP A 110 5.86 3.04 15.23
CA ASP A 110 4.77 3.22 14.27
C ASP A 110 4.50 4.69 13.99
N ALA A 111 4.32 5.51 15.04
CA ALA A 111 4.01 6.93 14.85
C ALA A 111 5.12 7.68 14.10
N VAL A 112 6.39 7.35 14.37
CA VAL A 112 7.53 7.98 13.68
C VAL A 112 7.62 7.51 12.24
N LEU A 113 7.49 6.21 12.00
CA LEU A 113 7.62 5.62 10.66
C LEU A 113 6.46 6.04 9.75
N PHE A 114 5.21 5.86 10.18
CA PHE A 114 4.05 6.21 9.37
C PHE A 114 3.92 7.72 9.17
N GLY A 115 4.32 8.53 10.16
CA GLY A 115 4.43 9.98 10.00
C GLY A 115 5.40 10.38 8.90
N GLU A 116 6.55 9.70 8.79
CA GLU A 116 7.52 9.94 7.72
C GLU A 116 7.03 9.42 6.37
N LEU A 117 6.43 8.21 6.33
CA LEU A 117 5.85 7.68 5.09
C LEU A 117 4.73 8.59 4.57
N TYR A 118 3.91 9.15 5.47
CA TYR A 118 2.86 10.10 5.12
C TYR A 118 3.43 11.38 4.54
N ARG A 119 4.45 11.98 5.20
CA ARG A 119 5.16 13.17 4.70
C ARG A 119 5.74 12.98 3.29
N LEU A 120 6.09 11.74 2.94
CA LEU A 120 6.68 11.36 1.66
C LEU A 120 5.64 10.90 0.62
N ASP A 121 4.34 11.02 0.89
CA ASP A 121 3.22 10.49 0.07
C ASP A 121 3.26 8.96 -0.14
N LEU A 122 4.07 8.23 0.65
CA LEU A 122 4.25 6.79 0.51
C LEU A 122 3.12 5.95 1.12
N LEU A 123 2.08 6.57 1.67
CA LEU A 123 0.85 5.88 2.13
C LEU A 123 -0.26 5.88 1.06
N ASP A 124 -0.08 6.57 -0.06
CA ASP A 124 -0.99 6.47 -1.20
C ASP A 124 -0.86 5.10 -1.87
N THR A 125 -1.87 4.25 -1.75
CA THR A 125 -1.84 2.88 -2.28
C THR A 125 -1.82 2.82 -3.81
N THR A 126 -2.14 3.92 -4.51
CA THR A 126 -2.06 4.01 -5.97
C THR A 126 -0.64 3.74 -6.47
N LEU A 127 0.37 4.12 -5.69
CA LEU A 127 1.78 3.87 -6.01
C LEU A 127 2.10 2.38 -6.18
N TYR A 128 1.40 1.52 -5.43
CA TYR A 128 1.64 0.08 -5.35
C TYR A 128 0.67 -0.74 -6.20
N ALA A 129 -0.25 -0.09 -6.89
CA ALA A 129 -1.26 -0.76 -7.71
C ALA A 129 -0.65 -1.58 -8.86
N HIS A 130 0.53 -1.17 -9.34
CA HIS A 130 1.26 -1.81 -10.44
C HIS A 130 2.71 -2.13 -10.06
N ASP A 131 3.32 -3.11 -10.75
CA ASP A 131 4.71 -3.54 -10.48
C ASP A 131 5.78 -2.48 -10.81
N GLY A 132 5.42 -1.44 -11.55
CA GLY A 132 6.31 -0.34 -11.94
C GLY A 132 6.93 0.41 -10.76
N PHE A 133 6.29 0.42 -9.60
CA PHE A 133 6.83 1.07 -8.40
C PHE A 133 8.15 0.46 -7.95
N LEU A 134 8.27 -0.88 -7.98
CA LEU A 134 9.50 -1.58 -7.56
C LEU A 134 10.66 -1.41 -8.54
N SER A 135 10.40 -1.08 -9.80
CA SER A 135 11.39 -0.86 -10.85
C SER A 135 11.67 0.62 -11.13
N GLY A 136 10.79 1.52 -10.68
CA GLY A 136 10.88 2.97 -10.87
C GLY A 136 11.91 3.61 -9.93
N LYS A 137 12.59 4.65 -10.42
CA LYS A 137 13.32 5.56 -9.55
C LYS A 137 12.32 6.56 -8.98
N HIS A 138 11.88 6.32 -7.76
CA HIS A 138 11.12 7.31 -6.99
C HIS A 138 12.09 8.02 -6.05
N PRO A 139 12.65 9.20 -6.44
CA PRO A 139 13.53 9.93 -5.58
C PRO A 139 12.73 10.41 -4.37
N VAL A 140 13.07 9.90 -3.20
CA VAL A 140 12.50 10.29 -1.92
C VAL A 140 13.54 11.12 -1.19
N GLU A 141 13.16 12.27 -0.68
CA GLU A 141 14.05 13.08 0.14
C GLU A 141 14.12 12.49 1.56
N GLU A 142 15.14 11.66 1.79
CA GLU A 142 15.37 10.99 3.07
C GLU A 142 15.74 12.01 4.17
N ASN A 143 14.98 12.00 5.26
CA ASN A 143 15.32 12.74 6.48
C ASN A 143 16.26 11.89 7.36
N LYS A 144 17.56 12.19 7.36
CA LYS A 144 18.57 11.42 8.11
C LYS A 144 18.31 11.35 9.61
N GLN A 145 17.69 12.36 10.22
CA GLN A 145 17.36 12.35 11.64
C GLN A 145 16.24 11.33 11.91
N VAL A 146 15.19 11.33 11.09
CA VAL A 146 14.10 10.38 11.20
C VAL A 146 14.58 8.96 10.89
N THR A 147 15.44 8.79 9.87
CA THR A 147 16.09 7.51 9.57
C THR A 147 16.84 6.95 10.78
N SER A 148 17.64 7.80 11.45
CA SER A 148 18.36 7.40 12.65
C SER A 148 17.40 7.00 13.78
N GLN A 149 16.34 7.76 13.99
CA GLN A 149 15.33 7.49 15.01
C GLN A 149 14.59 6.17 14.74
N ILE A 150 14.14 5.91 13.51
CA ILE A 150 13.50 4.64 13.12
C ILE A 150 14.44 3.47 13.36
N THR A 151 15.71 3.61 12.96
CA THR A 151 16.73 2.56 13.16
C THR A 151 16.92 2.26 14.64
N GLN A 152 17.11 3.30 15.47
CA GLN A 152 17.31 3.15 16.90
C GLN A 152 16.12 2.52 17.61
N LEU A 153 14.89 2.95 17.28
CA LEU A 153 13.66 2.38 17.84
C LEU A 153 13.50 0.90 17.45
N SER A 154 13.74 0.58 16.18
CA SER A 154 13.65 -0.80 15.71
C SER A 154 14.69 -1.70 16.38
N ASP A 155 15.93 -1.24 16.50
CA ASP A 155 17.01 -2.01 17.13
C ASP A 155 16.80 -2.14 18.65
N LYS A 156 16.29 -1.10 19.31
CA LYS A 156 15.88 -1.17 20.73
C LYS A 156 14.78 -2.22 20.93
N MET A 157 13.74 -2.17 20.11
CA MET A 157 12.60 -3.11 20.21
C MET A 157 13.03 -4.57 19.98
N ILE A 158 13.92 -4.81 18.99
CA ILE A 158 14.51 -6.13 18.74
C ILE A 158 15.33 -6.60 19.96
N ALA A 159 16.20 -5.74 20.50
CA ALA A 159 17.03 -6.10 21.64
C ALA A 159 16.22 -6.41 22.91
N GLN A 160 15.17 -5.63 23.19
CA GLN A 160 14.23 -5.90 24.28
C GLN A 160 13.54 -7.25 24.10
N ALA A 161 13.02 -7.53 22.90
CA ALA A 161 12.38 -8.81 22.57
C ALA A 161 13.38 -9.98 22.67
N ASP A 162 14.60 -9.84 22.16
CA ASP A 162 15.64 -10.87 22.24
C ASP A 162 16.05 -11.18 23.70
N SER A 163 16.07 -10.16 24.58
CA SER A 163 16.31 -10.37 26.01
C SER A 163 15.24 -11.23 26.69
N ILE A 164 13.96 -11.06 26.29
CA ILE A 164 12.86 -11.90 26.78
C ILE A 164 12.97 -13.31 26.21
N LEU A 165 13.19 -13.43 24.89
CA LEU A 165 13.30 -14.70 24.18
C LEU A 165 14.53 -15.53 24.63
N GLY A 166 15.57 -14.88 25.14
CA GLY A 166 16.70 -15.54 25.76
C GLY A 166 16.35 -16.30 27.05
N LYS A 167 15.26 -15.91 27.72
CA LYS A 167 14.72 -16.55 28.92
C LYS A 167 13.59 -17.54 28.60
N ASP A 168 12.71 -17.16 27.68
CA ASP A 168 11.62 -17.98 27.15
C ASP A 168 11.52 -17.83 25.62
N ALA A 169 12.08 -18.79 24.92
CA ALA A 169 12.10 -18.81 23.44
C ALA A 169 10.71 -18.95 22.79
N LYS A 170 9.66 -19.21 23.59
CA LYS A 170 8.28 -19.37 23.15
C LYS A 170 7.36 -18.22 23.59
N ASP A 171 7.91 -17.16 24.17
CA ASP A 171 7.11 -15.97 24.51
C ASP A 171 6.54 -15.34 23.23
N VAL A 172 5.23 -15.51 23.03
CA VAL A 172 4.54 -15.08 21.82
C VAL A 172 4.51 -13.55 21.66
N ASN A 173 4.47 -12.80 22.78
CA ASN A 173 4.46 -11.34 22.75
C ASN A 173 5.83 -10.79 22.34
N ALA A 174 6.91 -11.42 22.83
CA ALA A 174 8.27 -11.04 22.43
C ALA A 174 8.56 -11.43 20.97
N LEU A 175 8.09 -12.61 20.52
CA LEU A 175 8.16 -12.99 19.11
C LEU A 175 7.40 -11.98 18.23
N TYR A 176 6.20 -11.56 18.67
CA TYR A 176 5.40 -10.57 17.94
C TYR A 176 6.10 -9.21 17.87
N ALA A 177 6.60 -8.72 18.99
CA ALA A 177 7.34 -7.46 19.02
C ALA A 177 8.54 -7.49 18.07
N ARG A 178 9.32 -8.58 18.08
CA ARG A 178 10.47 -8.74 17.18
C ARG A 178 10.06 -8.82 15.71
N SER A 179 9.00 -9.54 15.40
CA SER A 179 8.42 -9.59 14.06
C SER A 179 8.00 -8.20 13.59
N TRP A 180 7.28 -7.47 14.43
CA TRP A 180 6.78 -6.12 14.14
C TRP A 180 7.94 -5.15 13.87
N ALA A 181 8.96 -5.07 14.74
CA ALA A 181 10.13 -4.23 14.54
C ALA A 181 10.86 -4.53 13.21
N ARG A 182 11.03 -5.82 12.88
CA ARG A 182 11.66 -6.25 11.62
C ARG A 182 10.82 -5.87 10.40
N SER A 183 9.49 -6.00 10.48
CA SER A 183 8.58 -5.55 9.43
C SER A 183 8.68 -4.05 9.19
N MET A 184 8.61 -3.23 10.24
CA MET A 184 8.69 -1.78 10.14
C MET A 184 10.03 -1.33 9.57
N LYS A 185 11.15 -1.89 10.05
CA LYS A 185 12.48 -1.61 9.51
C LYS A 185 12.60 -2.05 8.04
N SER A 186 12.04 -3.20 7.68
CA SER A 186 12.00 -3.69 6.29
C SER A 186 11.25 -2.73 5.36
N ILE A 187 10.08 -2.25 5.76
CA ILE A 187 9.27 -1.29 5.00
C ILE A 187 10.08 -0.01 4.74
N TYR A 188 10.67 0.56 5.78
CA TYR A 188 11.47 1.79 5.65
C TYR A 188 12.68 1.60 4.74
N MET A 189 13.44 0.51 4.93
CA MET A 189 14.60 0.17 4.09
C MET A 189 14.22 -0.03 2.62
N GLY A 190 13.08 -0.64 2.35
CA GLY A 190 12.59 -0.88 1.00
C GLY A 190 12.08 0.40 0.33
N LEU A 191 11.20 1.14 0.99
CA LEU A 191 10.50 2.27 0.39
C LEU A 191 11.32 3.57 0.35
N VAL A 192 12.12 3.83 1.39
CA VAL A 192 12.85 5.09 1.54
C VAL A 192 14.33 4.93 1.19
N GLN A 193 14.99 3.89 1.72
CA GLN A 193 16.42 3.69 1.51
C GLN A 193 16.76 2.89 0.25
N HIS A 194 15.78 2.31 -0.43
CA HIS A 194 15.95 1.43 -1.60
C HIS A 194 16.94 0.28 -1.36
N SER A 195 17.06 -0.17 -0.10
CA SER A 195 17.91 -1.28 0.33
C SER A 195 17.16 -2.60 0.24
N PHE A 196 16.80 -3.03 -0.96
CA PHE A 196 15.88 -4.15 -1.19
C PHE A 196 16.37 -5.49 -0.62
N ILE A 197 17.68 -5.80 -0.68
CA ILE A 197 18.23 -7.06 -0.14
C ILE A 197 18.12 -7.07 1.39
N GLY A 198 18.50 -5.97 2.05
CA GLY A 198 18.35 -5.84 3.50
C GLY A 198 16.90 -5.91 3.95
N ALA A 199 16.02 -5.22 3.23
CA ALA A 199 14.58 -5.24 3.47
C ALA A 199 14.00 -6.66 3.37
N LEU A 200 14.34 -7.38 2.29
CA LEU A 200 13.90 -8.77 2.09
C LEU A 200 14.36 -9.69 3.22
N HIS A 201 15.61 -9.56 3.66
CA HIS A 201 16.14 -10.38 4.77
C HIS A 201 15.35 -10.16 6.07
N LEU A 202 15.06 -8.90 6.41
CA LEU A 202 14.24 -8.57 7.58
C LEU A 202 12.79 -9.05 7.43
N ALA A 203 12.20 -8.93 6.25
CA ALA A 203 10.85 -9.42 5.97
C ALA A 203 10.74 -10.94 6.16
N LEU A 204 11.73 -11.73 5.71
CA LEU A 204 11.78 -13.17 5.90
C LEU A 204 11.96 -13.55 7.39
N GLN A 205 12.79 -12.82 8.12
CA GLN A 205 12.93 -13.03 9.57
C GLN A 205 11.65 -12.69 10.33
N SER A 206 10.99 -11.60 9.97
CA SER A 206 9.69 -11.20 10.55
C SER A 206 8.64 -12.28 10.30
N ARG A 207 8.53 -12.76 9.08
CA ARG A 207 7.64 -13.88 8.77
C ARG A 207 7.95 -15.12 9.58
N SER A 208 9.23 -15.50 9.72
CA SER A 208 9.62 -16.67 10.52
C SER A 208 9.17 -16.56 11.97
N ASP A 209 9.25 -15.36 12.58
CA ASP A 209 8.74 -15.13 13.93
C ASP A 209 7.21 -15.25 13.98
N SER A 210 6.50 -14.68 13.01
CA SER A 210 5.04 -14.77 12.92
C SER A 210 4.54 -16.20 12.69
N ASP A 211 5.22 -17.01 11.86
CA ASP A 211 4.92 -18.43 11.69
C ASP A 211 5.08 -19.20 13.02
N LYS A 212 6.10 -18.88 13.84
CA LYS A 212 6.29 -19.49 15.16
C LYS A 212 5.17 -19.10 16.13
N ILE A 213 4.74 -17.83 16.11
CA ILE A 213 3.62 -17.37 16.94
C ILE A 213 2.39 -18.22 16.64
N LEU A 214 2.00 -18.32 15.36
CA LEU A 214 0.81 -19.08 14.96
C LEU A 214 0.92 -20.59 15.21
N GLN A 215 2.14 -21.15 15.30
CA GLN A 215 2.37 -22.54 15.72
C GLN A 215 2.17 -22.73 17.24
N ILE A 216 2.51 -21.73 18.05
CA ILE A 216 2.39 -21.77 19.52
C ILE A 216 0.97 -21.38 19.91
N ASP A 217 0.43 -20.34 19.34
CA ASP A 217 -0.89 -19.79 19.60
C ASP A 217 -1.60 -19.37 18.30
N PRO A 218 -2.43 -20.25 17.72
CA PRO A 218 -3.21 -19.94 16.51
C PRO A 218 -4.23 -18.80 16.67
N ASN A 219 -4.55 -18.39 17.91
CA ASN A 219 -5.47 -17.30 18.18
C ASN A 219 -4.77 -15.92 18.22
N TYR A 220 -3.46 -15.87 18.04
CA TYR A 220 -2.72 -14.60 17.96
C TYR A 220 -2.87 -13.98 16.55
N VAL A 221 -4.08 -13.53 16.24
CA VAL A 221 -4.52 -13.11 14.89
C VAL A 221 -3.71 -11.92 14.34
N ASP A 222 -3.16 -11.07 15.21
CA ASP A 222 -2.30 -9.97 14.77
C ASP A 222 -1.07 -10.45 13.94
N ALA A 223 -0.62 -11.70 14.14
CA ALA A 223 0.48 -12.30 13.38
C ALA A 223 0.08 -12.65 11.93
N ASP A 224 -1.21 -12.82 11.64
CA ASP A 224 -1.71 -13.12 10.30
C ASP A 224 -1.45 -12.00 9.29
N LEU A 225 -1.32 -10.75 9.74
CA LEU A 225 -0.95 -9.63 8.86
C LEU A 225 0.37 -9.92 8.12
N VAL A 226 1.43 -10.24 8.86
CA VAL A 226 2.76 -10.47 8.28
C VAL A 226 2.77 -11.71 7.39
N VAL A 227 2.16 -12.81 7.85
CA VAL A 227 2.07 -14.05 7.07
C VAL A 227 1.22 -13.85 5.83
N GLY A 228 0.10 -13.14 5.94
CA GLY A 228 -0.82 -12.84 4.84
C GLY A 228 -0.16 -12.00 3.74
N VAL A 229 0.51 -10.91 4.12
CA VAL A 229 1.28 -10.07 3.18
C VAL A 229 2.35 -10.90 2.47
N HIS A 230 3.14 -11.70 3.22
CA HIS A 230 4.17 -12.54 2.64
C HIS A 230 3.59 -13.58 1.66
N GLN A 231 2.52 -14.30 2.05
CA GLN A 231 1.86 -15.29 1.20
C GLN A 231 1.38 -14.68 -0.12
N TYR A 232 0.79 -13.48 -0.07
CA TYR A 232 0.33 -12.80 -1.26
C TYR A 232 1.50 -12.34 -2.15
N VAL A 233 2.48 -11.64 -1.58
CA VAL A 233 3.62 -11.08 -2.31
C VAL A 233 4.42 -12.20 -3.00
N VAL A 234 4.81 -13.25 -2.26
CA VAL A 234 5.54 -14.39 -2.83
C VAL A 234 4.70 -15.15 -3.85
N GLY A 235 3.38 -15.28 -3.61
CA GLY A 235 2.45 -15.85 -4.57
C GLY A 235 2.33 -15.06 -5.88
N SER A 236 2.62 -13.76 -5.84
CA SER A 236 2.57 -12.86 -7.00
C SER A 236 3.86 -12.86 -7.83
N LEU A 237 5.00 -13.27 -7.25
CA LEU A 237 6.28 -13.27 -7.93
C LEU A 237 6.38 -14.36 -9.00
N SER A 238 6.91 -14.01 -10.17
CA SER A 238 7.24 -14.97 -11.20
C SER A 238 8.47 -15.83 -10.79
N PHE A 239 8.57 -17.04 -11.34
CA PHE A 239 9.67 -17.95 -11.02
C PHE A 239 11.07 -17.33 -11.22
N PRO A 240 11.35 -16.60 -12.33
CA PRO A 240 12.66 -15.96 -12.50
C PRO A 240 12.96 -14.93 -11.40
N VAL A 241 11.97 -14.17 -10.95
CA VAL A 241 12.13 -13.19 -9.86
C VAL A 241 12.41 -13.88 -8.54
N LYS A 242 11.70 -14.98 -8.22
CA LYS A 242 11.97 -15.82 -7.03
C LYS A 242 13.41 -16.37 -7.04
N MET A 243 13.87 -16.82 -8.20
CA MET A 243 15.22 -17.33 -8.36
C MET A 243 16.28 -16.24 -8.11
N MET A 244 16.08 -15.04 -8.67
CA MET A 244 17.01 -13.92 -8.47
C MET A 244 17.01 -13.42 -7.02
N ALA A 245 15.89 -13.46 -6.35
CA ALA A 245 15.74 -13.06 -4.94
C ALA A 245 16.23 -14.15 -3.95
N GLY A 246 16.72 -15.30 -4.41
CA GLY A 246 17.11 -16.43 -3.56
C GLY A 246 15.94 -17.12 -2.86
N MET A 247 14.72 -16.92 -3.36
CA MET A 247 13.45 -17.44 -2.79
C MET A 247 13.01 -18.75 -3.46
N VAL A 248 13.94 -19.49 -4.05
CA VAL A 248 13.65 -20.82 -4.66
C VAL A 248 13.24 -21.78 -3.55
N GLY A 249 12.05 -22.35 -3.66
CA GLY A 249 11.47 -23.21 -2.63
C GLY A 249 10.53 -22.49 -1.67
N GLU A 250 10.54 -21.15 -1.60
CA GLU A 250 9.53 -20.39 -0.86
C GLU A 250 8.17 -20.48 -1.56
N GLY A 251 7.21 -21.08 -0.88
CA GLY A 251 5.82 -21.16 -1.34
C GLY A 251 5.06 -19.87 -0.99
N GLY A 252 4.19 -19.45 -1.90
CA GLY A 252 3.26 -18.35 -1.66
C GLY A 252 1.94 -18.60 -2.38
N SER A 253 0.85 -18.15 -1.79
CA SER A 253 -0.50 -18.24 -2.36
C SER A 253 -1.24 -16.94 -2.17
N LYS A 254 -1.61 -16.28 -3.27
CA LYS A 254 -2.43 -15.07 -3.24
C LYS A 254 -3.73 -15.29 -2.47
N GLN A 255 -4.40 -16.41 -2.71
CA GLN A 255 -5.68 -16.72 -2.06
C GLN A 255 -5.51 -16.88 -0.54
N LYS A 256 -4.49 -17.65 -0.11
CA LYS A 256 -4.19 -17.79 1.32
C LYS A 256 -3.81 -16.46 1.95
N GLY A 257 -3.00 -15.63 1.25
CA GLY A 257 -2.65 -14.28 1.70
C GLY A 257 -3.87 -13.40 1.93
N LEU A 258 -4.79 -13.34 0.96
CA LEU A 258 -6.03 -12.57 1.09
C LEU A 258 -6.94 -13.10 2.21
N ALA A 259 -6.98 -14.42 2.46
CA ALA A 259 -7.77 -15.00 3.54
C ALA A 259 -7.21 -14.62 4.93
N LEU A 260 -5.88 -14.70 5.11
CA LEU A 260 -5.22 -14.30 6.37
C LEU A 260 -5.37 -12.79 6.63
N LEU A 261 -5.30 -11.97 5.58
CA LEU A 261 -5.53 -10.53 5.72
C LEU A 261 -6.99 -10.19 6.08
N ARG A 262 -7.98 -10.98 5.61
CA ARG A 262 -9.36 -10.84 6.09
C ARG A 262 -9.47 -11.20 7.56
N GLU A 263 -8.88 -12.33 7.98
CA GLU A 263 -8.87 -12.76 9.38
C GLU A 263 -8.24 -11.69 10.29
N ALA A 264 -7.06 -11.17 9.93
CA ALA A 264 -6.43 -10.09 10.68
C ALA A 264 -7.24 -8.78 10.63
N GLY A 265 -7.90 -8.50 9.49
CA GLY A 265 -8.77 -7.33 9.32
C GLY A 265 -10.02 -7.36 10.20
N ASP A 266 -10.62 -8.52 10.35
CA ASP A 266 -11.86 -8.72 11.09
C ASP A 266 -11.64 -8.92 12.60
N HIS A 267 -10.53 -9.55 13.00
CA HIS A 267 -10.28 -10.01 14.37
C HIS A 267 -8.99 -9.49 15.01
N GLY A 268 -8.05 -8.93 14.24
CA GLY A 268 -6.81 -8.33 14.77
C GLY A 268 -7.09 -7.21 15.77
N VAL A 269 -6.31 -7.16 16.84
CA VAL A 269 -6.50 -6.17 17.92
C VAL A 269 -5.87 -4.83 17.58
N ILE A 270 -4.63 -4.84 17.09
CA ILE A 270 -3.92 -3.62 16.67
C ILE A 270 -3.57 -3.61 15.17
N THR A 271 -3.73 -4.72 14.47
CA THR A 271 -3.41 -4.83 13.04
C THR A 271 -4.62 -4.76 12.12
N SER A 272 -5.83 -4.61 12.66
CA SER A 272 -7.07 -4.65 11.87
C SER A 272 -7.12 -3.61 10.75
N VAL A 273 -6.64 -2.38 10.99
CA VAL A 273 -6.64 -1.31 9.98
C VAL A 273 -5.60 -1.57 8.90
N GLU A 274 -4.37 -1.92 9.31
CA GLU A 274 -3.26 -2.25 8.41
C GLU A 274 -3.58 -3.48 7.54
N ALA A 275 -4.20 -4.50 8.13
CA ALA A 275 -4.60 -5.71 7.41
C ALA A 275 -5.69 -5.41 6.37
N ARG A 276 -6.68 -4.58 6.71
CA ARG A 276 -7.70 -4.14 5.75
C ARG A 276 -7.09 -3.25 4.66
N THR A 277 -6.15 -2.37 4.99
CA THR A 277 -5.45 -1.53 4.01
C THR A 277 -4.61 -2.39 3.05
N ALA A 278 -3.87 -3.37 3.55
CA ALA A 278 -3.15 -4.33 2.72
C ALA A 278 -4.10 -5.19 1.86
N LEU A 279 -5.21 -5.64 2.44
CA LEU A 279 -6.25 -6.39 1.72
C LEU A 279 -6.84 -5.55 0.57
N MET A 280 -7.19 -4.30 0.83
CA MET A 280 -7.70 -3.36 -0.16
C MET A 280 -6.72 -3.17 -1.33
N LEU A 281 -5.44 -2.93 -1.04
CA LEU A 281 -4.39 -2.84 -2.04
C LEU A 281 -4.28 -4.12 -2.89
N PHE A 282 -4.28 -5.29 -2.25
CA PHE A 282 -4.12 -6.55 -2.97
C PHE A 282 -5.37 -6.93 -3.78
N LEU A 283 -6.56 -6.61 -3.30
CA LEU A 283 -7.80 -6.74 -4.08
C LEU A 283 -7.78 -5.82 -5.31
N ARG A 284 -7.28 -4.58 -5.18
CA ARG A 284 -7.05 -3.66 -6.30
C ARG A 284 -6.11 -4.26 -7.34
N ARG A 285 -4.98 -4.86 -6.93
CA ARG A 285 -4.02 -5.53 -7.83
C ARG A 285 -4.62 -6.76 -8.55
N GLU A 286 -5.60 -7.42 -7.95
CA GLU A 286 -6.35 -8.52 -8.56
C GLU A 286 -7.58 -8.03 -9.38
N ALA A 287 -7.70 -6.71 -9.62
CA ALA A 287 -8.84 -6.05 -10.28
C ALA A 287 -10.20 -6.35 -9.63
N LYS A 288 -10.20 -6.72 -8.34
CA LYS A 288 -11.40 -6.93 -7.52
C LYS A 288 -11.89 -5.61 -6.92
N TYR A 289 -12.11 -4.62 -7.77
CA TYR A 289 -12.38 -3.25 -7.36
C TYR A 289 -13.61 -3.13 -6.46
N ALA A 290 -14.69 -3.88 -6.72
CA ALA A 290 -15.89 -3.83 -5.88
C ALA A 290 -15.61 -4.25 -4.43
N GLU A 291 -14.86 -5.36 -4.22
CA GLU A 291 -14.47 -5.82 -2.89
C GLU A 291 -13.53 -4.78 -2.22
N ALA A 292 -12.54 -4.26 -2.97
CA ALA A 292 -11.61 -3.24 -2.48
C ALA A 292 -12.35 -1.97 -2.02
N THR A 293 -13.32 -1.49 -2.82
CA THR A 293 -14.13 -0.31 -2.48
C THR A 293 -14.97 -0.55 -1.21
N GLN A 294 -15.52 -1.75 -1.01
CA GLN A 294 -16.23 -2.07 0.24
C GLN A 294 -15.30 -1.97 1.46
N VAL A 295 -14.06 -2.41 1.35
CA VAL A 295 -13.06 -2.28 2.42
C VAL A 295 -12.75 -0.80 2.68
N ALA A 296 -12.52 0.00 1.63
CA ALA A 296 -12.27 1.44 1.75
C ALA A 296 -13.43 2.18 2.43
N VAL A 297 -14.67 1.88 2.03
CA VAL A 297 -15.89 2.45 2.65
C VAL A 297 -15.97 2.06 4.13
N GLY A 298 -15.67 0.80 4.48
CA GLY A 298 -15.63 0.35 5.86
C GLY A 298 -14.61 1.11 6.71
N LEU A 299 -13.39 1.31 6.20
CA LEU A 299 -12.33 2.08 6.85
C LEU A 299 -12.72 3.56 7.00
N LYS A 300 -13.24 4.18 5.93
CA LYS A 300 -13.72 5.56 5.97
C LYS A 300 -14.84 5.76 6.99
N ASN A 301 -15.79 4.83 7.10
CA ASN A 301 -16.88 4.91 8.07
C ASN A 301 -16.38 4.78 9.52
N GLN A 302 -15.35 3.97 9.74
CA GLN A 302 -14.73 3.82 11.06
C GLN A 302 -13.87 5.03 11.43
N TYR A 303 -13.14 5.59 10.47
CA TYR A 303 -12.25 6.74 10.65
C TYR A 303 -12.60 7.85 9.65
N PRO A 304 -13.76 8.53 9.83
CA PRO A 304 -14.26 9.51 8.85
C PRO A 304 -13.37 10.75 8.72
N ARG A 305 -12.42 10.95 9.63
CA ARG A 305 -11.43 12.03 9.60
C ARG A 305 -10.08 11.62 9.04
N ASP A 306 -9.94 10.39 8.56
CA ASP A 306 -8.79 9.95 7.78
C ASP A 306 -9.00 10.34 6.31
N PHE A 307 -8.19 11.28 5.83
CA PHE A 307 -8.26 11.76 4.45
C PHE A 307 -7.92 10.67 3.42
N LEU A 308 -6.97 9.77 3.75
CA LEU A 308 -6.53 8.73 2.82
C LEU A 308 -7.65 7.74 2.50
N PHE A 309 -8.53 7.41 3.44
CA PHE A 309 -9.65 6.50 3.15
C PHE A 309 -10.72 7.13 2.24
N TRP A 310 -10.89 8.46 2.27
CA TRP A 310 -11.71 9.18 1.29
C TRP A 310 -11.05 9.15 -0.10
N LEU A 311 -9.75 9.37 -0.14
CA LEU A 311 -8.96 9.35 -1.36
C LEU A 311 -8.98 7.96 -2.01
N GLU A 312 -8.81 6.90 -1.22
CA GLU A 312 -8.80 5.51 -1.70
C GLU A 312 -10.14 5.09 -2.31
N GLU A 313 -11.25 5.46 -1.69
CA GLU A 313 -12.57 5.19 -2.28
C GLU A 313 -12.70 5.82 -3.67
N ALA A 314 -12.30 7.09 -3.83
CA ALA A 314 -12.33 7.78 -5.11
C ALA A 314 -11.35 7.15 -6.13
N ASN A 315 -10.14 6.78 -5.70
CA ASN A 315 -9.14 6.11 -6.52
C ASN A 315 -9.64 4.75 -7.05
N LEU A 316 -10.26 3.95 -6.19
CA LEU A 316 -10.80 2.64 -6.57
C LEU A 316 -11.97 2.74 -7.54
N LEU A 317 -12.83 3.75 -7.38
CA LEU A 317 -13.91 4.05 -8.33
C LEU A 317 -13.34 4.47 -9.69
N LYS A 318 -12.28 5.29 -9.71
CA LYS A 318 -11.55 5.65 -10.93
C LYS A 318 -11.01 4.40 -11.63
N ASP A 319 -10.30 3.55 -10.89
CA ASP A 319 -9.67 2.35 -11.44
C ASP A 319 -10.68 1.31 -11.93
N SER A 320 -11.87 1.27 -11.34
CA SER A 320 -12.98 0.42 -11.81
C SER A 320 -13.65 0.94 -13.08
N GLY A 321 -13.28 2.16 -13.53
CA GLY A 321 -13.88 2.82 -14.70
C GLY A 321 -15.13 3.65 -14.39
N ASP A 322 -15.57 3.75 -13.13
CA ASP A 322 -16.69 4.61 -12.74
C ASP A 322 -16.22 6.05 -12.50
N ALA A 323 -15.80 6.70 -13.58
CA ALA A 323 -15.29 8.06 -13.54
C ALA A 323 -16.28 9.06 -12.94
N LYS A 324 -17.59 8.88 -13.18
CA LYS A 324 -18.62 9.77 -12.66
C LYS A 324 -18.67 9.72 -11.13
N GLN A 325 -18.66 8.54 -10.54
CA GLN A 325 -18.63 8.39 -9.10
C GLN A 325 -17.27 8.84 -8.52
N ALA A 326 -16.15 8.49 -9.18
CA ALA A 326 -14.83 8.94 -8.75
C ALA A 326 -14.75 10.47 -8.62
N ILE A 327 -15.21 11.22 -9.65
CA ILE A 327 -15.28 12.69 -9.61
C ILE A 327 -16.11 13.20 -8.44
N ALA A 328 -17.28 12.57 -8.21
CA ALA A 328 -18.17 12.97 -7.09
C ALA A 328 -17.47 12.73 -5.73
N HIS A 329 -16.75 11.61 -5.56
CA HIS A 329 -16.07 11.28 -4.30
C HIS A 329 -14.82 12.13 -4.06
N TYR A 330 -14.01 12.46 -5.10
CA TYR A 330 -12.93 13.44 -4.96
C TYR A 330 -13.47 14.82 -4.53
N ARG A 331 -14.53 15.30 -5.18
CA ARG A 331 -15.19 16.57 -4.81
C ARG A 331 -15.71 16.53 -3.37
N ALA A 332 -16.32 15.42 -2.95
CA ALA A 332 -16.81 15.26 -1.58
C ALA A 332 -15.66 15.30 -0.55
N ALA A 333 -14.52 14.67 -0.81
CA ALA A 333 -13.34 14.75 0.05
C ALA A 333 -12.81 16.19 0.15
N LEU A 334 -12.70 16.88 -0.98
CA LEU A 334 -12.26 18.29 -1.04
C LEU A 334 -13.27 19.24 -0.32
N ASP A 335 -14.57 18.96 -0.39
CA ASP A 335 -15.58 19.73 0.32
C ASP A 335 -15.55 19.49 1.84
N GLN A 336 -15.27 18.26 2.29
CA GLN A 336 -15.04 17.99 3.71
C GLN A 336 -13.80 18.74 4.23
N ALA A 337 -12.76 18.84 3.43
CA ALA A 337 -11.53 19.54 3.79
C ALA A 337 -11.73 21.06 4.03
N LYS A 338 -12.81 21.65 3.50
CA LYS A 338 -13.19 23.06 3.76
C LYS A 338 -13.65 23.28 5.21
N LYS A 339 -14.03 22.21 5.93
CA LYS A 339 -14.44 22.32 7.34
C LYS A 339 -13.18 22.44 8.21
N PRO A 340 -13.02 23.51 9.00
CA PRO A 340 -11.81 23.72 9.80
C PRO A 340 -11.48 22.50 10.68
N GLY A 341 -10.26 21.97 10.56
CA GLY A 341 -9.76 20.88 11.38
C GLY A 341 -10.45 19.52 11.18
N TYR A 342 -11.26 19.36 10.11
CA TYR A 342 -11.89 18.07 9.82
C TYR A 342 -10.85 17.01 9.48
N PHE A 343 -9.97 17.28 8.53
CA PHE A 343 -8.81 16.46 8.24
C PHE A 343 -7.55 17.09 8.82
N PRO A 344 -6.88 16.48 9.80
CA PRO A 344 -5.55 16.93 10.22
C PRO A 344 -4.55 16.68 9.10
N ASN A 345 -3.79 17.70 8.72
CA ASN A 345 -2.66 17.57 7.78
C ASN A 345 -3.00 16.87 6.44
N ALA A 346 -4.17 17.13 5.84
CA ALA A 346 -4.58 16.50 4.59
C ALA A 346 -3.66 16.89 3.42
N HIS A 347 -3.23 15.89 2.65
CA HIS A 347 -2.50 16.04 1.38
C HIS A 347 -3.49 16.25 0.23
N LEU A 348 -4.12 17.44 0.19
CA LEU A 348 -5.19 17.76 -0.76
C LEU A 348 -4.72 17.73 -2.22
N GLU A 349 -3.44 17.90 -2.47
CA GLU A 349 -2.81 17.76 -3.80
C GLU A 349 -3.09 16.41 -4.43
N LEU A 350 -3.17 15.34 -3.63
CA LEU A 350 -3.47 14.00 -4.14
C LEU A 350 -4.90 13.90 -4.64
N ALA A 351 -5.87 14.48 -3.91
CA ALA A 351 -7.26 14.50 -4.34
C ALA A 351 -7.48 15.41 -5.55
N TRP A 352 -6.83 16.59 -5.59
CA TRP A 352 -6.87 17.48 -6.74
C TRP A 352 -6.28 16.81 -7.99
N TYR A 353 -5.16 16.10 -7.85
CA TYR A 353 -4.53 15.39 -8.96
C TYR A 353 -5.42 14.23 -9.47
N GLY A 354 -5.99 13.41 -8.56
CA GLY A 354 -6.90 12.33 -8.91
C GLY A 354 -8.16 12.84 -9.62
N LEU A 355 -8.75 13.94 -9.13
CA LEU A 355 -9.89 14.61 -9.75
C LEU A 355 -9.53 15.10 -11.17
N ALA A 356 -8.42 15.82 -11.28
CA ALA A 356 -7.97 16.39 -12.55
C ALA A 356 -7.70 15.31 -13.61
N ASP A 357 -7.01 14.24 -13.24
CA ASP A 357 -6.72 13.11 -14.11
C ASP A 357 -8.00 12.40 -14.57
N THR A 358 -8.98 12.24 -13.67
CA THR A 358 -10.27 11.65 -14.00
C THR A 358 -11.08 12.53 -14.95
N LEU A 359 -11.14 13.85 -14.70
CA LEU A 359 -11.79 14.83 -15.57
C LEU A 359 -11.15 14.85 -16.96
N ARG A 360 -9.81 14.84 -17.04
CA ARG A 360 -9.08 14.73 -18.30
C ARG A 360 -9.47 13.50 -19.10
N GLY A 361 -9.57 12.35 -18.44
CA GLY A 361 -10.03 11.09 -19.05
C GLY A 361 -11.46 11.18 -19.59
N GLN A 362 -12.31 12.02 -19.00
CA GLN A 362 -13.68 12.29 -19.49
C GLN A 362 -13.76 13.42 -20.53
N ARG A 363 -12.62 13.97 -20.97
CA ARG A 363 -12.54 15.13 -21.89
C ARG A 363 -13.13 16.43 -21.31
N GLU A 364 -13.31 16.50 -20.00
CA GLU A 364 -13.71 17.73 -19.29
C GLU A 364 -12.47 18.63 -19.07
N LEU A 365 -11.82 19.03 -20.18
CA LEU A 365 -10.47 19.59 -20.19
C LEU A 365 -10.36 20.92 -19.43
N GLN A 366 -11.40 21.76 -19.46
CA GLN A 366 -11.39 23.04 -18.74
C GLN A 366 -11.34 22.84 -17.22
N GLU A 367 -12.15 21.93 -16.71
CA GLU A 367 -12.17 21.61 -15.28
C GLU A 367 -10.93 20.82 -14.86
N ALA A 368 -10.43 19.95 -15.74
CA ALA A 368 -9.19 19.22 -15.52
C ALA A 368 -7.98 20.15 -15.34
N ALA A 369 -7.82 21.12 -16.26
CA ALA A 369 -6.75 22.11 -16.19
C ALA A 369 -6.82 22.92 -14.88
N ALA A 370 -8.01 23.41 -14.52
CA ALA A 370 -8.21 24.16 -13.28
C ALA A 370 -7.90 23.29 -12.03
N ALA A 371 -8.26 22.01 -12.03
CA ALA A 371 -7.96 21.10 -10.93
C ALA A 371 -6.46 20.76 -10.84
N PHE A 372 -5.75 20.60 -11.96
CA PHE A 372 -4.29 20.46 -11.98
C PHE A 372 -3.57 21.69 -11.42
N GLU A 373 -4.06 22.90 -11.70
CA GLU A 373 -3.51 24.13 -11.12
C GLU A 373 -3.65 24.15 -9.59
N GLN A 374 -4.76 23.62 -9.04
CA GLN A 374 -4.95 23.52 -7.60
C GLN A 374 -3.88 22.65 -6.92
N VAL A 375 -3.35 21.63 -7.59
CA VAL A 375 -2.24 20.80 -7.06
C VAL A 375 -1.03 21.67 -6.71
N SER A 376 -0.64 22.55 -7.62
CA SER A 376 0.56 23.41 -7.44
C SER A 376 0.40 24.44 -6.33
N GLN A 377 -0.83 24.77 -5.96
CA GLN A 377 -1.14 25.72 -4.89
C GLN A 377 -1.10 25.08 -3.49
N GLN A 378 -1.05 23.74 -3.41
CA GLN A 378 -0.99 23.06 -2.11
C GLN A 378 0.42 23.14 -1.54
N PRO A 379 0.56 23.55 -0.25
CA PRO A 379 1.87 23.69 0.39
C PRO A 379 2.61 22.36 0.56
N THR A 380 1.87 21.26 0.66
CA THR A 380 2.38 19.90 0.85
C THR A 380 2.78 19.22 -0.46
N ALA A 381 2.38 19.77 -1.61
CA ALA A 381 2.68 19.17 -2.91
C ALA A 381 4.19 19.09 -3.17
N THR A 382 4.67 17.87 -3.43
CA THR A 382 6.08 17.64 -3.77
C THR A 382 6.46 18.30 -5.09
N PRO A 383 7.73 18.69 -5.30
CA PRO A 383 8.17 19.29 -6.56
C PRO A 383 7.89 18.40 -7.79
N ASP A 384 7.96 17.08 -7.63
CA ASP A 384 7.63 16.16 -8.73
C ASP A 384 6.14 16.19 -9.07
N LEU A 385 5.26 16.13 -8.06
CA LEU A 385 3.81 16.20 -8.27
C LEU A 385 3.40 17.55 -8.89
N LYS A 386 4.00 18.67 -8.44
CA LYS A 386 3.80 19.99 -9.05
C LYS A 386 4.15 20.00 -10.53
N ARG A 387 5.35 19.50 -10.90
CA ARG A 387 5.76 19.42 -12.31
C ARG A 387 4.81 18.56 -13.15
N ARG A 388 4.38 17.40 -12.63
CA ARG A 388 3.41 16.53 -13.33
C ARG A 388 2.07 17.23 -13.55
N ALA A 389 1.56 17.90 -12.53
CA ALA A 389 0.30 18.63 -12.61
C ALA A 389 0.38 19.82 -13.57
N GLN A 390 1.44 20.63 -13.50
CA GLN A 390 1.66 21.76 -14.39
C GLN A 390 1.80 21.32 -15.85
N LEU A 391 2.54 20.24 -16.11
CA LEU A 391 2.65 19.67 -17.46
C LEU A 391 1.27 19.26 -17.98
N ALA A 392 0.51 18.50 -17.19
CA ALA A 392 -0.82 18.04 -17.58
C ALA A 392 -1.83 19.19 -17.77
N ALA A 393 -1.74 20.26 -16.97
CA ALA A 393 -2.53 21.47 -17.16
C ALA A 393 -2.19 22.15 -18.51
N GLY A 394 -0.89 22.26 -18.83
CA GLY A 394 -0.43 22.80 -20.10
C GLY A 394 -0.94 21.99 -21.30
N GLU A 395 -0.86 20.65 -21.22
CA GLU A 395 -1.40 19.75 -22.23
C GLU A 395 -2.92 19.93 -22.42
N ALA A 396 -3.67 20.08 -21.33
CA ALA A 396 -5.11 20.33 -21.39
C ALA A 396 -5.43 21.70 -22.02
N TYR A 397 -4.67 22.75 -21.69
CA TYR A 397 -4.85 24.07 -22.31
C TYR A 397 -4.48 24.09 -23.79
N ASP A 398 -3.44 23.37 -24.24
CA ASP A 398 -3.14 23.23 -25.66
C ASP A 398 -4.29 22.55 -26.42
N GLN A 399 -4.92 21.50 -25.84
CA GLN A 399 -6.10 20.86 -26.44
C GLN A 399 -7.33 21.77 -26.49
N LEU A 400 -7.42 22.75 -25.58
CA LEU A 400 -8.45 23.79 -25.57
C LEU A 400 -8.10 24.99 -26.50
N HIS A 401 -6.95 24.95 -27.17
CA HIS A 401 -6.42 26.07 -27.97
C HIS A 401 -6.14 27.34 -27.16
N GLU A 402 -5.91 27.21 -25.85
CA GLU A 402 -5.57 28.31 -24.94
C GLU A 402 -4.05 28.42 -24.75
N ARG A 403 -3.35 28.74 -25.86
CA ARG A 403 -1.88 28.68 -25.94
C ARG A 403 -1.15 29.48 -24.87
N ASP A 404 -1.63 30.65 -24.53
CA ASP A 404 -0.97 31.53 -23.54
C ASP A 404 -0.98 30.87 -22.15
N LYS A 405 -2.08 30.23 -21.78
CA LYS A 405 -2.19 29.47 -20.54
C LYS A 405 -1.30 28.22 -20.57
N ALA A 406 -1.31 27.47 -21.67
CA ALA A 406 -0.44 26.30 -21.84
C ALA A 406 1.03 26.67 -21.65
N THR A 407 1.50 27.75 -22.31
CA THR A 407 2.87 28.27 -22.21
C THR A 407 3.21 28.62 -20.75
N ALA A 408 2.31 29.33 -20.05
CA ALA A 408 2.53 29.69 -18.65
C ALA A 408 2.72 28.45 -17.73
N GLN A 409 2.00 27.35 -17.98
CA GLN A 409 2.14 26.11 -17.24
C GLN A 409 3.46 25.39 -17.57
N TYR A 410 3.86 25.30 -18.83
CA TYR A 410 5.17 24.74 -19.21
C TYR A 410 6.34 25.53 -18.64
N ASP A 411 6.26 26.85 -18.62
CA ASP A 411 7.26 27.69 -17.96
C ASP A 411 7.30 27.47 -16.44
N ALA A 412 6.16 27.18 -15.82
CA ALA A 412 6.10 26.83 -14.41
C ALA A 412 6.83 25.49 -14.14
N VAL A 413 6.67 24.46 -14.99
CA VAL A 413 7.43 23.21 -14.91
C VAL A 413 8.93 23.47 -14.88
N LEU A 414 9.42 24.36 -15.76
CA LEU A 414 10.86 24.68 -15.85
C LEU A 414 11.37 25.45 -14.64
N ARG A 415 10.53 26.26 -13.98
CA ARG A 415 10.89 26.95 -12.72
C ARG A 415 11.04 26.00 -11.55
N GLU A 416 10.26 24.90 -11.51
CA GLU A 416 10.35 23.87 -10.45
C GLU A 416 11.57 22.94 -10.61
N GLY A 417 12.26 22.97 -11.75
CA GLY A 417 13.47 22.19 -11.99
C GLY A 417 13.67 21.77 -13.44
N ASN A 418 14.91 21.91 -13.91
CA ASN A 418 15.25 21.72 -15.31
C ASN A 418 15.61 20.29 -15.72
N ASP A 419 15.95 19.42 -14.75
CA ASP A 419 16.49 18.09 -15.01
C ASP A 419 15.47 17.00 -14.66
N SER A 420 14.30 17.05 -15.31
CA SER A 420 13.25 16.06 -15.15
C SER A 420 12.65 15.67 -16.50
N PRO A 421 12.02 14.50 -16.62
CA PRO A 421 11.26 14.12 -17.81
C PRO A 421 10.21 15.18 -18.17
N GLN A 422 9.47 15.68 -17.17
CA GLN A 422 8.47 16.72 -17.35
C GLN A 422 9.05 18.02 -17.91
N ALA A 423 10.25 18.41 -17.47
CA ALA A 423 10.94 19.60 -18.02
C ALA A 423 11.37 19.38 -19.48
N SER A 424 11.73 18.16 -19.85
CA SER A 424 12.02 17.81 -21.25
C SER A 424 10.78 17.97 -22.13
N ASP A 425 9.64 17.43 -21.68
CA ASP A 425 8.37 17.51 -22.41
C ASP A 425 7.86 18.96 -22.47
N ALA A 426 7.96 19.72 -21.38
CA ALA A 426 7.61 21.15 -21.37
C ALA A 426 8.40 21.94 -22.41
N ARG A 427 9.73 21.73 -22.55
CA ARG A 427 10.53 22.38 -23.60
C ARG A 427 10.09 22.01 -25.01
N LYS A 428 9.66 20.76 -25.21
CA LYS A 428 9.10 20.30 -26.49
C LYS A 428 7.79 21.03 -26.77
N PHE A 429 6.88 21.09 -25.80
CA PHE A 429 5.56 21.70 -25.98
C PHE A 429 5.59 23.23 -26.01
N LEU A 430 6.62 23.88 -25.45
CA LEU A 430 6.86 25.32 -25.68
C LEU A 430 7.18 25.64 -27.15
N LYS A 431 7.86 24.73 -27.85
CA LYS A 431 8.20 24.92 -29.28
C LYS A 431 7.06 24.53 -30.20
N SER A 432 6.28 23.51 -29.84
CA SER A 432 5.17 22.99 -30.63
C SER A 432 4.07 22.55 -29.68
N PRO A 433 2.84 23.08 -29.81
CA PRO A 433 1.74 22.72 -28.91
C PRO A 433 1.56 21.22 -28.78
N PHE A 434 1.15 20.78 -27.58
CA PHE A 434 0.76 19.38 -27.38
C PHE A 434 -0.47 19.05 -28.24
N SER A 435 -0.44 17.90 -28.92
CA SER A 435 -1.58 17.34 -29.65
C SER A 435 -1.73 15.87 -29.30
N ASP A 436 -2.94 15.49 -29.00
CA ASP A 436 -3.36 14.09 -28.82
C ASP A 436 -3.43 13.44 -30.24
N HIS A 437 -2.55 12.50 -30.53
CA HIS A 437 -2.55 11.74 -31.79
C HIS A 437 -3.17 10.35 -31.60
#